data_c61332d7539b18804366e51443c6807e
#
_entry.id   c61332d7539b18804366e51443c6807e
#
_cell.length_a   1.000
_cell.length_b   1.000
_cell.length_c   1.000
_cell.angle_alpha   90.00
_cell.angle_beta   90.00
_cell.angle_gamma   90.00
#
_symmetry.space_group_name_H-M   'P 1'
#
loop_
_entity.id
_entity.type
_entity.pdbx_description
1 polymer ?
#
loop_
_entity_poly.entity_id
_entity_poly.type
_entity_poly.pdbx_seq_one_letter_code
_entity_poly.pdbx_strand_id
1 'polypeptide(L)'
;LGIESVLEMKALPYSSHIQKRDITMKRTEIKAAVKAAVPYSLPILAGYLILGFGFGLLLQSKGYGILWALGMSVAIYAGSMQFVAIDLLASGAGLITTALMTLMVNARHLFYGISMLIRYRDMGRAKPFLVFGLSDETYSVVSHVDPPEGVDRKWFYLSITLLDQLYWIAGSALGSAFGMLVPINTTGVDFSMTALFMVIVVDNLMKKESRATSLIGIGCSFVCLMIFGPERFLIPSMLAITAALMIARPALSGPTAGKEDEA
;
A
#
# COMPACT_ATOMS: atom_id res chain seq x y z
N LEU A 1 47.98 48.80 -16.67
CA LEU A 1 48.38 47.40 -16.44
C LEU A 1 47.58 46.86 -15.26
N GLY A 2 46.60 46.04 -15.43
CA GLY A 2 46.18 45.19 -14.32
C GLY A 2 44.73 44.81 -14.17
N ILE A 3 43.75 45.24 -14.96
CA ILE A 3 42.34 44.83 -14.75
C ILE A 3 41.86 43.80 -15.73
N GLU A 4 42.44 43.70 -16.93
CA GLU A 4 42.06 42.69 -17.93
C GLU A 4 42.62 41.29 -17.62
N SER A 5 43.72 41.17 -16.87
CA SER A 5 44.30 39.85 -16.52
C SER A 5 43.55 39.10 -15.39
N VAL A 6 42.60 39.77 -14.71
CA VAL A 6 41.81 39.13 -13.65
C VAL A 6 40.47 38.57 -14.21
N LEU A 7 40.03 39.01 -15.37
CA LEU A 7 38.78 38.55 -15.99
C LEU A 7 38.96 37.29 -16.91
N GLU A 8 40.19 36.98 -17.31
CA GLU A 8 40.46 35.74 -18.06
C GLU A 8 40.71 34.49 -17.22
N MET A 9 40.71 34.61 -15.89
CA MET A 9 40.78 33.46 -15.00
C MET A 9 39.36 33.00 -14.73
N LYS A 10 38.71 32.47 -15.75
CA LYS A 10 37.86 31.37 -15.61
C LYS A 10 36.74 31.15 -16.50
N ALA A 11 36.83 30.24 -17.20
CA ALA A 11 35.76 29.25 -17.36
C ALA A 11 36.41 27.86 -17.22
N LEU A 12 36.81 27.54 -15.99
CA LEU A 12 37.18 26.16 -15.71
C LEU A 12 35.92 25.29 -15.77
N PRO A 13 35.95 24.09 -16.32
CA PRO A 13 34.82 23.15 -16.41
C PRO A 13 34.54 22.51 -15.04
N TYR A 14 34.46 23.31 -14.00
CA TYR A 14 34.25 22.88 -12.61
C TYR A 14 32.82 22.41 -12.37
N SER A 15 31.84 22.95 -13.10
CA SER A 15 30.43 22.63 -12.93
C SER A 15 30.06 21.22 -13.41
N SER A 16 30.67 20.74 -14.51
CA SER A 16 30.25 19.45 -15.12
C SER A 16 30.76 18.22 -14.35
N HIS A 17 31.90 18.31 -13.69
CA HIS A 17 32.47 17.21 -12.91
C HIS A 17 31.79 17.03 -11.55
N ILE A 18 31.42 18.12 -10.87
CA ILE A 18 30.68 18.07 -9.62
C ILE A 18 29.28 17.53 -9.87
N GLN A 19 28.60 18.04 -10.90
CA GLN A 19 27.27 17.59 -11.28
C GLN A 19 27.24 16.11 -11.69
N LYS A 20 28.26 15.63 -12.42
CA LYS A 20 28.39 14.21 -12.74
C LYS A 20 28.68 13.34 -11.51
N ARG A 21 29.49 13.81 -10.55
CA ARG A 21 29.74 13.10 -9.29
C ARG A 21 28.49 12.97 -8.45
N ASP A 22 27.73 14.04 -8.28
CA ASP A 22 26.48 14.02 -7.52
C ASP A 22 25.43 13.09 -8.15
N ILE A 23 25.31 13.08 -9.48
CA ILE A 23 24.42 12.18 -10.21
C ILE A 23 24.88 10.72 -10.06
N THR A 24 26.17 10.47 -10.10
CA THR A 24 26.72 9.11 -9.99
C THR A 24 26.57 8.57 -8.57
N MET A 25 26.82 9.38 -7.52
CA MET A 25 26.58 9.01 -6.13
C MET A 25 25.11 8.71 -5.89
N LYS A 26 24.22 9.59 -6.32
CA LYS A 26 22.76 9.35 -6.24
C LYS A 26 22.31 8.06 -6.92
N ARG A 27 22.86 7.74 -8.08
CA ARG A 27 22.55 6.47 -8.79
C ARG A 27 23.02 5.25 -8.03
N THR A 28 24.15 5.33 -7.36
CA THR A 28 24.71 4.21 -6.57
C THR A 28 23.84 3.99 -5.31
N GLU A 29 23.45 5.06 -4.64
CA GLU A 29 22.53 5.01 -3.48
C GLU A 29 21.16 4.40 -3.85
N ILE A 30 20.57 4.84 -4.97
CA ILE A 30 19.29 4.29 -5.44
C ILE A 30 19.43 2.79 -5.77
N LYS A 31 20.49 2.38 -6.47
CA LYS A 31 20.71 0.96 -6.78
C LYS A 31 20.89 0.11 -5.53
N ALA A 32 21.62 0.61 -4.54
CA ALA A 32 21.80 -0.06 -3.25
C ALA A 32 20.45 -0.19 -2.53
N ALA A 33 19.64 0.86 -2.52
CA ALA A 33 18.32 0.86 -1.90
C ALA A 33 17.34 -0.11 -2.59
N VAL A 34 17.29 -0.12 -3.93
CA VAL A 34 16.48 -1.09 -4.69
C VAL A 34 16.92 -2.53 -4.39
N LYS A 35 18.23 -2.80 -4.43
CA LYS A 35 18.76 -4.14 -4.13
C LYS A 35 18.40 -4.58 -2.71
N ALA A 36 18.46 -3.66 -1.75
CA ALA A 36 18.09 -3.94 -0.36
C ALA A 36 16.57 -4.12 -0.19
N ALA A 37 15.74 -3.44 -0.99
CA ALA A 37 14.28 -3.51 -0.91
C ALA A 37 13.69 -4.80 -1.48
N VAL A 38 14.30 -5.36 -2.54
CA VAL A 38 13.80 -6.56 -3.24
C VAL A 38 13.47 -7.73 -2.31
N PRO A 39 14.31 -8.17 -1.36
CA PRO A 39 13.99 -9.30 -0.49
C PRO A 39 12.72 -9.09 0.35
N TYR A 40 12.42 -7.84 0.71
CA TYR A 40 11.26 -7.49 1.52
C TYR A 40 9.97 -7.35 0.70
N SER A 41 10.06 -6.95 -0.57
CA SER A 41 8.92 -6.88 -1.48
C SER A 41 8.62 -8.20 -2.21
N LEU A 42 9.58 -9.12 -2.27
CA LEU A 42 9.43 -10.39 -3.00
C LEU A 42 8.25 -11.26 -2.51
N PRO A 43 7.96 -11.38 -1.19
CA PRO A 43 6.76 -12.10 -0.73
C PRO A 43 5.45 -11.48 -1.25
N ILE A 44 5.42 -10.15 -1.42
CA ILE A 44 4.25 -9.41 -1.92
C ILE A 44 4.03 -9.67 -3.41
N LEU A 45 5.12 -9.86 -4.18
CA LEU A 45 5.08 -10.10 -5.61
C LEU A 45 4.09 -11.20 -6.02
N ALA A 46 4.17 -12.37 -5.36
CA ALA A 46 3.31 -13.51 -5.68
C ALA A 46 1.83 -13.18 -5.45
N GLY A 47 1.51 -12.57 -4.31
CA GLY A 47 0.15 -12.15 -3.96
C GLY A 47 -0.39 -11.11 -4.94
N TYR A 48 0.41 -10.09 -5.25
CA TYR A 48 -0.01 -9.01 -6.16
C TYR A 48 -0.14 -9.43 -7.61
N LEU A 49 0.69 -10.35 -8.09
CA LEU A 49 0.50 -10.90 -9.42
C LEU A 49 -0.79 -11.70 -9.53
N ILE A 50 -1.10 -12.54 -8.54
CA ILE A 50 -2.31 -13.38 -8.55
C ILE A 50 -3.57 -12.51 -8.40
N LEU A 51 -3.61 -11.63 -7.39
CA LEU A 51 -4.78 -10.77 -7.16
C LEU A 51 -4.97 -9.73 -8.24
N GLY A 52 -3.88 -9.10 -8.70
CA GLY A 52 -3.91 -8.17 -9.82
C GLY A 52 -4.39 -8.85 -11.10
N PHE A 53 -3.92 -10.08 -11.37
CA PHE A 53 -4.40 -10.87 -12.50
C PHE A 53 -5.92 -11.11 -12.40
N GLY A 54 -6.42 -11.52 -11.23
CA GLY A 54 -7.85 -11.68 -10.96
C GLY A 54 -8.64 -10.39 -11.19
N PHE A 55 -8.13 -9.25 -10.68
CA PHE A 55 -8.71 -7.93 -10.91
C PHE A 55 -8.79 -7.58 -12.40
N GLY A 56 -7.67 -7.70 -13.12
CA GLY A 56 -7.62 -7.40 -14.55
C GLY A 56 -8.55 -8.28 -15.38
N LEU A 57 -8.62 -9.57 -15.06
CA LEU A 57 -9.51 -10.53 -15.70
C LEU A 57 -11.00 -10.17 -15.48
N LEU A 58 -11.36 -9.87 -14.23
CA LEU A 58 -12.72 -9.49 -13.86
C LEU A 58 -13.12 -8.15 -14.51
N LEU A 59 -12.25 -7.17 -14.48
CA LEU A 59 -12.48 -5.88 -15.14
C LEU A 59 -12.72 -6.05 -16.65
N GLN A 60 -11.92 -6.90 -17.31
CA GLN A 60 -12.08 -7.23 -18.72
C GLN A 60 -13.42 -7.92 -19.01
N SER A 61 -13.88 -8.84 -18.14
CA SER A 61 -15.16 -9.54 -18.32
C SER A 61 -16.38 -8.62 -18.26
N LYS A 62 -16.24 -7.46 -17.61
CA LYS A 62 -17.26 -6.40 -17.58
C LYS A 62 -17.16 -5.43 -18.76
N GLY A 63 -16.26 -5.67 -19.72
CA GLY A 63 -16.08 -4.85 -20.92
C GLY A 63 -15.08 -3.67 -20.76
N TYR A 64 -14.38 -3.58 -19.64
CA TYR A 64 -13.36 -2.56 -19.41
C TYR A 64 -11.98 -3.11 -19.82
N GLY A 65 -11.37 -2.52 -20.84
CA GLY A 65 -10.10 -3.01 -21.40
C GLY A 65 -8.86 -2.68 -20.57
N ILE A 66 -7.70 -3.11 -21.08
CA ILE A 66 -6.39 -2.99 -20.41
C ILE A 66 -6.04 -1.55 -20.00
N LEU A 67 -6.47 -0.53 -20.73
CA LEU A 67 -6.23 0.87 -20.37
C LEU A 67 -6.93 1.24 -19.06
N TRP A 68 -8.11 0.69 -18.80
CA TRP A 68 -8.79 0.86 -17.52
C TRP A 68 -8.05 0.15 -16.39
N ALA A 69 -7.57 -1.10 -16.64
CA ALA A 69 -6.79 -1.83 -15.65
C ALA A 69 -5.52 -1.08 -15.26
N LEU A 70 -4.78 -0.56 -16.24
CA LEU A 70 -3.57 0.26 -16.02
C LEU A 70 -3.91 1.57 -15.30
N GLY A 71 -4.92 2.32 -15.77
CA GLY A 71 -5.32 3.60 -15.19
C GLY A 71 -5.75 3.47 -13.74
N MET A 72 -6.58 2.48 -13.42
CA MET A 72 -7.01 2.22 -12.04
C MET A 72 -5.85 1.77 -11.16
N SER A 73 -4.96 0.91 -11.64
CA SER A 73 -3.82 0.41 -10.87
C SER A 73 -2.78 1.50 -10.58
N VAL A 74 -2.66 2.52 -11.44
CA VAL A 74 -1.77 3.67 -11.23
C VAL A 74 -2.43 4.73 -10.34
N ALA A 75 -3.71 5.07 -10.61
CA ALA A 75 -4.37 6.23 -10.00
C ALA A 75 -5.11 5.91 -8.70
N ILE A 76 -5.66 4.70 -8.54
CA ILE A 76 -6.40 4.28 -7.34
C ILE A 76 -5.47 3.51 -6.40
N TYR A 77 -4.75 2.52 -6.92
CA TYR A 77 -3.80 1.66 -6.20
C TYR A 77 -4.32 1.20 -4.81
N ALA A 78 -5.54 0.78 -4.74
CA ALA A 78 -6.21 0.25 -3.56
C ALA A 78 -6.98 -1.01 -3.96
N GLY A 79 -6.33 -2.18 -3.86
CA GLY A 79 -6.81 -3.45 -4.41
C GLY A 79 -8.28 -3.73 -4.11
N SER A 80 -8.68 -3.72 -2.83
CA SER A 80 -10.08 -3.95 -2.43
C SER A 80 -11.04 -2.91 -3.02
N MET A 81 -10.65 -1.63 -3.06
CA MET A 81 -11.49 -0.59 -3.68
C MET A 81 -11.58 -0.76 -5.19
N GLN A 82 -10.51 -1.24 -5.84
CA GLN A 82 -10.53 -1.50 -7.28
C GLN A 82 -11.52 -2.63 -7.65
N PHE A 83 -11.61 -3.70 -6.85
CA PHE A 83 -12.63 -4.73 -7.04
C PHE A 83 -14.04 -4.18 -6.85
N VAL A 84 -14.29 -3.41 -5.79
CA VAL A 84 -15.59 -2.74 -5.56
C VAL A 84 -15.91 -1.76 -6.69
N ALA A 85 -14.91 -1.06 -7.21
CA ALA A 85 -15.08 -0.11 -8.31
C ALA A 85 -15.55 -0.77 -9.61
N ILE A 86 -15.24 -2.05 -9.84
CA ILE A 86 -15.77 -2.80 -11.00
C ILE A 86 -17.30 -2.84 -10.94
N ASP A 87 -17.87 -3.17 -9.79
CA ASP A 87 -19.33 -3.26 -9.61
C ASP A 87 -19.98 -1.87 -9.65
N LEU A 88 -19.34 -0.87 -9.07
CA LEU A 88 -19.81 0.52 -9.13
C LEU A 88 -19.85 1.04 -10.57
N LEU A 89 -18.83 0.74 -11.37
CA LEU A 89 -18.78 1.10 -12.78
C LEU A 89 -19.82 0.32 -13.59
N ALA A 90 -19.92 -0.97 -13.38
CA ALA A 90 -20.86 -1.85 -14.11
C ALA A 90 -22.33 -1.51 -13.80
N SER A 91 -22.63 -1.07 -12.58
CA SER A 91 -23.98 -0.66 -12.17
C SER A 91 -24.31 0.80 -12.52
N GLY A 92 -23.34 1.59 -13.00
CA GLY A 92 -23.53 3.03 -13.22
C GLY A 92 -23.80 3.82 -11.94
N ALA A 93 -23.18 3.43 -10.84
CA ALA A 93 -23.38 4.03 -9.53
C ALA A 93 -23.13 5.55 -9.53
N GLY A 94 -23.98 6.30 -8.85
CA GLY A 94 -23.84 7.75 -8.75
C GLY A 94 -22.60 8.17 -7.95
N LEU A 95 -22.11 9.41 -8.18
CA LEU A 95 -20.89 9.93 -7.56
C LEU A 95 -20.93 9.91 -6.02
N ILE A 96 -22.08 10.19 -5.42
CA ILE A 96 -22.24 10.18 -3.96
C ILE A 96 -22.06 8.78 -3.42
N THR A 97 -22.70 7.78 -4.03
CA THR A 97 -22.57 6.36 -3.65
C THR A 97 -21.12 5.91 -3.79
N THR A 98 -20.47 6.24 -4.91
CA THR A 98 -19.07 5.92 -5.16
C THR A 98 -18.14 6.57 -4.13
N ALA A 99 -18.37 7.83 -3.79
CA ALA A 99 -17.57 8.53 -2.76
C ALA A 99 -17.73 7.90 -1.37
N LEU A 100 -18.96 7.58 -0.98
CA LEU A 100 -19.23 6.92 0.31
C LEU A 100 -18.59 5.53 0.37
N MET A 101 -18.76 4.71 -0.68
CA MET A 101 -18.14 3.39 -0.74
C MET A 101 -16.60 3.48 -0.72
N THR A 102 -16.04 4.44 -1.44
CA THR A 102 -14.58 4.68 -1.43
C THR A 102 -14.08 5.04 -0.02
N LEU A 103 -14.78 5.94 0.67
CA LEU A 103 -14.44 6.31 2.04
C LEU A 103 -14.56 5.11 2.99
N MET A 104 -15.62 4.33 2.88
CA MET A 104 -15.87 3.16 3.73
C MET A 104 -14.79 2.10 3.54
N VAL A 105 -14.50 1.70 2.31
CA VAL A 105 -13.54 0.64 2.00
C VAL A 105 -12.11 1.07 2.35
N ASN A 106 -11.77 2.34 2.07
CA ASN A 106 -10.42 2.87 2.28
C ASN A 106 -10.21 3.54 3.65
N ALA A 107 -11.19 3.53 4.55
CA ALA A 107 -11.06 4.17 5.88
C ALA A 107 -9.83 3.67 6.67
N ARG A 108 -9.43 2.41 6.48
CA ARG A 108 -8.21 1.84 7.08
C ARG A 108 -6.92 2.57 6.69
N HIS A 109 -6.84 3.13 5.47
CA HIS A 109 -5.66 3.88 5.01
C HIS A 109 -5.44 5.18 5.81
N LEU A 110 -6.49 5.75 6.43
CA LEU A 110 -6.34 6.86 7.37
C LEU A 110 -5.49 6.47 8.57
N PHE A 111 -5.73 5.27 9.13
CA PHE A 111 -4.96 4.75 10.26
C PHE A 111 -3.51 4.42 9.86
N TYR A 112 -3.30 3.85 8.66
CA TYR A 112 -1.95 3.64 8.15
C TYR A 112 -1.19 4.96 8.00
N GLY A 113 -1.83 5.96 7.39
CA GLY A 113 -1.25 7.29 7.22
C GLY A 113 -0.86 7.93 8.55
N ILE A 114 -1.73 7.85 9.56
CA ILE A 114 -1.46 8.41 10.89
C ILE A 114 -0.28 7.69 11.56
N SER A 115 -0.26 6.36 11.55
CA SER A 115 0.81 5.58 12.18
C SER A 115 2.17 5.80 11.52
N MET A 116 2.19 6.12 10.22
CA MET A 116 3.41 6.36 9.45
C MET A 116 3.88 7.82 9.47
N LEU A 117 3.16 8.75 10.12
CA LEU A 117 3.53 10.17 10.17
C LEU A 117 4.95 10.41 10.70
N ILE A 118 5.31 9.71 11.78
CA ILE A 118 6.63 9.81 12.40
C ILE A 118 7.67 9.14 11.50
N ARG A 119 7.38 7.94 11.01
CA ARG A 119 8.30 7.16 10.20
C ARG A 119 8.64 7.85 8.85
N TYR A 120 7.71 8.60 8.30
CA TYR A 120 7.86 9.34 7.03
C TYR A 120 8.14 10.84 7.23
N ARG A 121 8.54 11.27 8.44
CA ARG A 121 8.72 12.69 8.77
C ARG A 121 9.70 13.39 7.83
N ASP A 122 10.85 12.78 7.56
CA ASP A 122 11.97 13.40 6.84
C ASP A 122 12.08 12.97 5.37
N MET A 123 11.00 12.42 4.78
CA MET A 123 10.98 11.92 3.40
C MET A 123 10.83 13.02 2.32
N GLY A 124 10.66 14.27 2.73
CA GLY A 124 10.56 15.41 1.82
C GLY A 124 9.47 15.22 0.75
N ARG A 125 9.81 15.49 -0.52
CA ARG A 125 8.88 15.40 -1.65
C ARG A 125 8.40 13.97 -1.97
N ALA A 126 9.04 12.94 -1.44
CA ALA A 126 8.59 11.56 -1.63
C ALA A 126 7.41 11.19 -0.71
N LYS A 127 7.20 11.93 0.40
CA LYS A 127 6.18 11.62 1.41
C LYS A 127 4.77 11.46 0.84
N PRO A 128 4.24 12.34 -0.02
CA PRO A 128 2.89 12.15 -0.59
C PRO A 128 2.74 10.84 -1.35
N PHE A 129 3.76 10.47 -2.14
CA PHE A 129 3.75 9.21 -2.87
C PHE A 129 3.86 8.00 -1.94
N LEU A 130 4.70 8.06 -0.90
CA LEU A 130 4.82 7.00 0.09
C LEU A 130 3.51 6.78 0.86
N VAL A 131 2.79 7.86 1.19
CA VAL A 131 1.48 7.76 1.85
C VAL A 131 0.42 7.21 0.89
N PHE A 132 0.42 7.67 -0.36
CA PHE A 132 -0.47 7.16 -1.40
C PHE A 132 -0.26 5.66 -1.65
N GLY A 133 0.99 5.21 -1.65
CA GLY A 133 1.36 3.82 -1.90
C GLY A 133 1.24 2.86 -0.72
N LEU A 134 0.66 3.29 0.41
CA LEU A 134 0.41 2.42 1.57
C LEU A 134 -0.77 1.49 1.30
N SER A 135 -0.50 0.33 0.74
CA SER A 135 -1.43 -0.81 0.77
C SER A 135 -1.30 -1.57 2.10
N ASP A 136 -2.16 -2.58 2.31
CA ASP A 136 -2.09 -3.44 3.50
C ASP A 136 -0.73 -4.15 3.59
N GLU A 137 -0.25 -4.68 2.48
CA GLU A 137 1.01 -5.43 2.38
C GLU A 137 2.22 -4.50 2.50
N THR A 138 2.21 -3.38 1.76
CA THR A 138 3.29 -2.38 1.85
C THR A 138 3.40 -1.84 3.28
N TYR A 139 2.27 -1.50 3.92
CA TYR A 139 2.23 -1.06 5.30
C TYR A 139 2.80 -2.11 6.25
N SER A 140 2.41 -3.38 6.08
CA SER A 140 2.92 -4.50 6.89
C SER A 140 4.44 -4.59 6.87
N VAL A 141 5.07 -4.35 5.73
CA VAL A 141 6.54 -4.38 5.61
C VAL A 141 7.15 -3.09 6.16
N VAL A 142 6.75 -1.93 5.65
CA VAL A 142 7.43 -0.66 5.98
C VAL A 142 7.22 -0.21 7.42
N SER A 143 6.21 -0.71 8.12
CA SER A 143 6.00 -0.41 9.54
C SER A 143 6.97 -1.14 10.46
N HIS A 144 7.51 -2.30 10.06
CA HIS A 144 8.35 -3.16 10.89
C HIS A 144 9.81 -3.25 10.43
N VAL A 145 10.11 -2.87 9.18
CA VAL A 145 11.44 -3.03 8.60
C VAL A 145 12.17 -1.69 8.53
N ASP A 146 13.37 -1.65 9.07
CA ASP A 146 14.30 -0.54 8.89
C ASP A 146 15.32 -0.84 7.78
N PRO A 147 15.80 0.19 7.06
CA PRO A 147 16.82 0.00 6.04
C PRO A 147 18.10 -0.57 6.64
N PRO A 148 18.80 -1.45 5.92
CA PRO A 148 20.13 -1.92 6.32
C PRO A 148 21.13 -0.76 6.49
N GLU A 149 22.19 -1.00 7.27
CA GLU A 149 23.26 -0.01 7.45
C GLU A 149 23.83 0.48 6.11
N GLY A 150 24.02 1.78 5.99
CA GLY A 150 24.53 2.40 4.77
C GLY A 150 23.52 2.58 3.63
N VAL A 151 22.27 2.18 3.80
CA VAL A 151 21.19 2.38 2.81
C VAL A 151 20.35 3.60 3.19
N ASP A 152 20.17 4.51 2.25
CA ASP A 152 19.34 5.70 2.45
C ASP A 152 17.88 5.31 2.69
N ARG A 153 17.31 5.76 3.79
CA ARG A 153 15.97 5.42 4.29
C ARG A 153 14.84 5.81 3.31
N LYS A 154 14.97 6.97 2.70
CA LYS A 154 13.99 7.48 1.74
C LYS A 154 13.95 6.61 0.49
N TRP A 155 15.12 6.31 -0.10
CA TRP A 155 15.21 5.49 -1.29
C TRP A 155 14.80 4.04 -1.02
N PHE A 156 15.06 3.52 0.18
CA PHE A 156 14.65 2.18 0.58
C PHE A 156 13.13 2.03 0.61
N TYR A 157 12.41 2.90 1.35
CA TYR A 157 10.95 2.83 1.39
C TYR A 157 10.29 3.17 0.06
N LEU A 158 10.87 4.12 -0.68
CA LEU A 158 10.39 4.44 -2.02
C LEU A 158 10.52 3.25 -2.96
N SER A 159 11.61 2.48 -2.85
CA SER A 159 11.84 1.29 -3.67
C SER A 159 10.83 0.18 -3.35
N ILE A 160 10.55 -0.09 -2.07
CA ILE A 160 9.51 -1.07 -1.68
C ILE A 160 8.17 -0.66 -2.28
N THR A 161 7.72 0.59 -2.02
CA THR A 161 6.43 1.10 -2.49
C THR A 161 6.31 1.05 -4.01
N LEU A 162 7.36 1.42 -4.75
CA LEU A 162 7.37 1.37 -6.22
C LEU A 162 7.34 -0.07 -6.76
N LEU A 163 8.11 -0.97 -6.16
CA LEU A 163 8.12 -2.38 -6.56
C LEU A 163 6.74 -3.00 -6.36
N ASP A 164 6.12 -2.79 -5.20
CA ASP A 164 4.80 -3.31 -4.89
C ASP A 164 3.75 -2.76 -5.87
N GLN A 165 3.78 -1.46 -6.17
CA GLN A 165 2.87 -0.86 -7.16
C GLN A 165 3.10 -1.45 -8.56
N LEU A 166 4.35 -1.65 -8.98
CA LEU A 166 4.67 -2.26 -10.26
C LEU A 166 4.18 -3.71 -10.35
N TYR A 167 4.27 -4.47 -9.27
CA TYR A 167 3.75 -5.84 -9.23
C TYR A 167 2.23 -5.87 -9.43
N TRP A 168 1.51 -4.96 -8.77
CA TRP A 168 0.07 -4.82 -8.93
C TRP A 168 -0.32 -4.41 -10.36
N ILE A 169 0.35 -3.40 -10.93
CA ILE A 169 0.14 -2.95 -12.30
C ILE A 169 0.40 -4.10 -13.29
N ALA A 170 1.50 -4.83 -13.12
CA ALA A 170 1.86 -5.95 -13.98
C ALA A 170 0.80 -7.07 -13.91
N GLY A 171 0.39 -7.47 -12.71
CA GLY A 171 -0.67 -8.45 -12.52
C GLY A 171 -1.97 -8.03 -13.18
N SER A 172 -2.41 -6.79 -12.95
CA SER A 172 -3.64 -6.24 -13.52
C SER A 172 -3.61 -6.19 -15.06
N ALA A 173 -2.49 -5.77 -15.62
CA ALA A 173 -2.30 -5.72 -17.07
C ALA A 173 -2.30 -7.13 -17.70
N LEU A 174 -1.60 -8.08 -17.08
CA LEU A 174 -1.57 -9.48 -17.53
C LEU A 174 -2.96 -10.12 -17.46
N GLY A 175 -3.71 -9.91 -16.39
CA GLY A 175 -5.07 -10.43 -16.24
C GLY A 175 -6.03 -9.87 -17.28
N SER A 176 -5.98 -8.55 -17.52
CA SER A 176 -6.80 -7.91 -18.55
C SER A 176 -6.42 -8.38 -19.96
N ALA A 177 -5.11 -8.45 -20.27
CA ALA A 177 -4.65 -8.94 -21.56
C ALA A 177 -5.07 -10.40 -21.80
N PHE A 178 -4.96 -11.25 -20.78
CA PHE A 178 -5.37 -12.65 -20.87
C PHE A 178 -6.88 -12.79 -21.08
N GLY A 179 -7.69 -11.98 -20.36
CA GLY A 179 -9.14 -11.94 -20.53
C GLY A 179 -9.61 -11.47 -21.92
N MET A 180 -8.77 -10.70 -22.63
CA MET A 180 -9.05 -10.36 -24.04
C MET A 180 -8.86 -11.54 -25.00
N LEU A 181 -7.88 -12.40 -24.69
CA LEU A 181 -7.50 -13.50 -25.59
C LEU A 181 -8.35 -14.75 -25.38
N VAL A 182 -8.83 -14.98 -24.17
CA VAL A 182 -9.52 -16.20 -23.79
C VAL A 182 -10.84 -15.84 -23.13
N PRO A 183 -12.01 -16.22 -23.71
CA PRO A 183 -13.29 -16.04 -23.06
C PRO A 183 -13.39 -17.01 -21.86
N ILE A 184 -13.10 -16.50 -20.67
CA ILE A 184 -13.09 -17.28 -19.43
C ILE A 184 -14.35 -17.00 -18.63
N ASN A 185 -14.88 -18.05 -18.02
CA ASN A 185 -15.87 -17.91 -16.98
C ASN A 185 -15.20 -17.33 -15.72
N THR A 186 -15.53 -16.09 -15.38
CA THR A 186 -15.01 -15.39 -14.22
C THR A 186 -15.76 -15.70 -12.92
N THR A 187 -16.70 -16.64 -12.96
CA THR A 187 -17.43 -17.10 -11.77
C THR A 187 -16.44 -17.56 -10.70
N GLY A 188 -16.46 -16.91 -9.54
CA GLY A 188 -15.56 -17.21 -8.42
C GLY A 188 -14.28 -16.36 -8.37
N VAL A 189 -13.93 -15.59 -9.39
CA VAL A 189 -12.81 -14.65 -9.32
C VAL A 189 -13.08 -13.58 -8.27
N ASP A 190 -14.33 -13.13 -8.11
CA ASP A 190 -14.80 -12.20 -7.09
C ASP A 190 -14.49 -12.71 -5.68
N PHE A 191 -14.47 -14.03 -5.49
CA PHE A 191 -14.16 -14.66 -4.22
C PHE A 191 -12.68 -14.54 -3.83
N SER A 192 -11.78 -14.22 -4.75
CA SER A 192 -10.34 -14.15 -4.49
C SER A 192 -9.98 -13.16 -3.38
N MET A 193 -10.64 -11.99 -3.37
CA MET A 193 -10.45 -10.99 -2.31
C MET A 193 -10.98 -11.47 -0.97
N THR A 194 -12.17 -12.07 -0.97
CA THR A 194 -12.75 -12.66 0.26
C THR A 194 -11.84 -13.75 0.81
N ALA A 195 -11.31 -14.62 -0.06
CA ALA A 195 -10.37 -15.66 0.32
C ALA A 195 -9.08 -15.09 0.92
N LEU A 196 -8.51 -14.03 0.32
CA LEU A 196 -7.34 -13.35 0.87
C LEU A 196 -7.59 -12.84 2.29
N PHE A 197 -8.67 -12.09 2.49
CA PHE A 197 -9.00 -11.57 3.82
C PHE A 197 -9.28 -12.69 4.82
N MET A 198 -9.92 -13.78 4.40
CA MET A 198 -10.11 -14.96 5.26
C MET A 198 -8.79 -15.59 5.68
N VAL A 199 -7.84 -15.72 4.77
CA VAL A 199 -6.49 -16.23 5.12
C VAL A 199 -5.82 -15.33 6.16
N ILE A 200 -5.89 -14.00 5.99
CA ILE A 200 -5.33 -13.04 6.95
C ILE A 200 -6.02 -13.17 8.32
N VAL A 201 -7.34 -13.30 8.34
CA VAL A 201 -8.10 -13.50 9.59
C VAL A 201 -7.68 -14.79 10.29
N VAL A 202 -7.61 -15.90 9.55
CA VAL A 202 -7.19 -17.20 10.08
C VAL A 202 -5.77 -17.15 10.60
N ASP A 203 -4.84 -16.57 9.86
CA ASP A 203 -3.43 -16.40 10.27
C ASP A 203 -3.31 -15.62 11.59
N ASN A 204 -4.05 -14.50 11.69
CA ASN A 204 -4.09 -13.71 12.93
C ASN A 204 -4.75 -14.45 14.11
N LEU A 205 -5.76 -15.27 13.86
CA LEU A 205 -6.37 -16.11 14.89
C LEU A 205 -5.45 -17.23 15.37
N MET A 206 -4.57 -17.75 14.50
CA MET A 206 -3.60 -18.78 14.86
C MET A 206 -2.45 -18.21 15.70
N LYS A 207 -2.08 -16.95 15.52
CA LYS A 207 -1.04 -16.27 16.30
C LYS A 207 -1.57 -15.89 17.68
N LYS A 208 -0.97 -16.38 18.75
CA LYS A 208 -1.39 -16.12 20.14
C LYS A 208 -1.44 -14.63 20.47
N GLU A 209 -0.49 -13.86 19.94
CA GLU A 209 -0.38 -12.39 20.16
C GLU A 209 -1.53 -11.60 19.54
N SER A 210 -2.01 -11.99 18.37
CA SER A 210 -3.06 -11.30 17.63
C SER A 210 -4.46 -11.90 17.85
N ARG A 211 -4.55 -13.05 18.50
CA ARG A 211 -5.81 -13.79 18.64
C ARG A 211 -6.90 -13.00 19.37
N ALA A 212 -6.53 -12.37 20.48
CA ALA A 212 -7.50 -11.59 21.27
C ALA A 212 -8.01 -10.38 20.50
N THR A 213 -7.12 -9.65 19.82
CA THR A 213 -7.49 -8.50 18.97
C THR A 213 -8.37 -8.92 17.80
N SER A 214 -8.08 -10.06 17.16
CA SER A 214 -8.88 -10.60 16.06
C SER A 214 -10.28 -11.03 16.52
N LEU A 215 -10.41 -11.67 17.70
CA LEU A 215 -11.70 -12.05 18.27
C LEU A 215 -12.55 -10.82 18.62
N ILE A 216 -11.94 -9.76 19.16
CA ILE A 216 -12.62 -8.48 19.41
C ILE A 216 -13.12 -7.90 18.09
N GLY A 217 -12.28 -7.89 17.05
CA GLY A 217 -12.63 -7.40 15.72
C GLY A 217 -13.82 -8.15 15.12
N ILE A 218 -13.78 -9.48 15.13
CA ILE A 218 -14.87 -10.34 14.62
C ILE A 218 -16.15 -10.10 15.43
N GLY A 219 -16.07 -10.07 16.77
CA GLY A 219 -17.22 -9.85 17.64
C GLY A 219 -17.90 -8.49 17.40
N CYS A 220 -17.13 -7.42 17.37
CA CYS A 220 -17.64 -6.07 17.06
C CYS A 220 -18.28 -6.01 15.68
N SER A 221 -17.62 -6.61 14.65
CA SER A 221 -18.14 -6.62 13.28
C SER A 221 -19.47 -7.38 13.21
N PHE A 222 -19.54 -8.53 13.86
CA PHE A 222 -20.78 -9.33 13.91
C PHE A 222 -21.93 -8.59 14.59
N VAL A 223 -21.68 -7.97 15.75
CA VAL A 223 -22.68 -7.18 16.47
C VAL A 223 -23.16 -6.00 15.62
N CYS A 224 -22.23 -5.27 15.01
CA CYS A 224 -22.59 -4.15 14.14
C CYS A 224 -23.35 -4.60 12.89
N LEU A 225 -23.01 -5.74 12.31
CA LEU A 225 -23.73 -6.32 11.19
C LEU A 225 -25.19 -6.64 11.56
N MET A 226 -25.42 -7.20 12.74
CA MET A 226 -26.76 -7.51 13.23
C MET A 226 -27.61 -6.25 13.53
N ILE A 227 -26.97 -5.18 13.99
CA ILE A 227 -27.69 -3.94 14.35
C ILE A 227 -27.93 -3.05 13.12
N PHE A 228 -26.93 -2.84 12.28
CA PHE A 228 -26.96 -1.86 11.19
C PHE A 228 -27.23 -2.48 9.81
N GLY A 229 -27.22 -3.80 9.70
CA GLY A 229 -27.39 -4.54 8.44
C GLY A 229 -26.18 -4.47 7.53
N PRO A 230 -26.18 -5.27 6.43
CA PRO A 230 -24.99 -5.46 5.57
C PRO A 230 -24.53 -4.21 4.84
N GLU A 231 -25.42 -3.25 4.57
CA GLU A 231 -25.08 -2.05 3.82
C GLU A 231 -24.43 -0.94 4.66
N ARG A 232 -24.63 -0.94 5.98
CA ARG A 232 -24.24 0.18 6.86
C ARG A 232 -23.33 -0.21 8.02
N PHE A 233 -23.02 -1.51 8.21
CA PHE A 233 -22.27 -1.98 9.39
C PHE A 233 -20.78 -1.58 9.38
N LEU A 234 -20.19 -1.29 8.23
CA LEU A 234 -18.73 -1.16 8.07
C LEU A 234 -18.16 -0.01 8.93
N ILE A 235 -18.71 1.20 8.80
CA ILE A 235 -18.23 2.36 9.59
C ILE A 235 -18.48 2.15 11.08
N PRO A 236 -19.70 1.78 11.54
CA PRO A 236 -19.92 1.48 12.95
C PRO A 236 -19.00 0.40 13.50
N SER A 237 -18.73 -0.66 12.73
CA SER A 237 -17.82 -1.73 13.17
C SER A 237 -16.38 -1.25 13.33
N MET A 238 -15.87 -0.43 12.42
CA MET A 238 -14.53 0.14 12.53
C MET A 238 -14.38 1.03 13.77
N LEU A 239 -15.38 1.87 14.06
CA LEU A 239 -15.40 2.70 15.27
C LEU A 239 -15.48 1.85 16.53
N ALA A 240 -16.37 0.85 16.53
CA ALA A 240 -16.53 -0.07 17.66
C ALA A 240 -15.25 -0.89 17.92
N ILE A 241 -14.60 -1.42 16.87
CA ILE A 241 -13.32 -2.14 16.98
C ILE A 241 -12.27 -1.23 17.58
N THR A 242 -12.12 -0.01 17.03
CA THR A 242 -11.13 0.96 17.53
C THR A 242 -11.36 1.28 18.99
N ALA A 243 -12.59 1.60 19.38
CA ALA A 243 -12.94 1.89 20.77
C ALA A 243 -12.69 0.68 21.68
N ALA A 244 -13.13 -0.52 21.28
CA ALA A 244 -12.92 -1.75 22.04
C ALA A 244 -11.44 -2.08 22.23
N LEU A 245 -10.62 -1.92 21.21
CA LEU A 245 -9.18 -2.15 21.30
C LEU A 245 -8.47 -1.09 22.15
N MET A 246 -8.90 0.16 22.10
CA MET A 246 -8.38 1.22 22.98
C MET A 246 -8.68 0.92 24.45
N ILE A 247 -9.88 0.48 24.75
CA ILE A 247 -10.30 0.08 26.12
C ILE A 247 -9.56 -1.19 26.57
N ALA A 248 -9.40 -2.17 25.68
CA ALA A 248 -8.73 -3.43 25.97
C ALA A 248 -7.18 -3.33 25.99
N ARG A 249 -6.62 -2.20 25.52
CA ARG A 249 -5.16 -2.01 25.41
C ARG A 249 -4.40 -2.33 26.70
N PRO A 250 -4.80 -1.85 27.91
CA PRO A 250 -4.09 -2.17 29.15
C PRO A 250 -4.05 -3.66 29.48
N ALA A 251 -5.08 -4.41 29.08
CA ALA A 251 -5.18 -5.85 29.30
C ALA A 251 -4.44 -6.67 28.24
N LEU A 252 -4.29 -6.13 27.03
CA LEU A 252 -3.60 -6.76 25.89
C LEU A 252 -2.10 -6.49 25.88
N SER A 253 -1.67 -5.34 26.43
CA SER A 253 -0.26 -5.01 26.63
C SER A 253 0.20 -5.68 27.93
N GLY A 254 0.82 -6.87 27.83
CA GLY A 254 1.43 -7.54 28.99
C GLY A 254 2.53 -6.67 29.65
N PRO A 255 3.10 -7.05 30.81
CA PRO A 255 3.93 -6.22 31.68
C PRO A 255 5.31 -5.80 31.11
N THR A 256 5.54 -5.91 29.81
CA THR A 256 6.83 -5.57 29.16
C THR A 256 6.90 -4.17 28.54
N ALA A 257 5.80 -3.44 28.47
CA ALA A 257 5.77 -2.10 27.83
C ALA A 257 6.26 -0.92 28.71
N GLY A 258 6.68 -1.20 29.94
CA GLY A 258 7.09 -0.16 30.91
C GLY A 258 8.60 0.01 31.11
N LYS A 259 9.46 -0.60 30.28
CA LYS A 259 10.92 -0.56 30.46
C LYS A 259 11.72 0.12 29.37
N GLU A 260 11.10 0.63 28.32
CA GLU A 260 11.82 1.32 27.23
C GLU A 260 11.75 2.85 27.31
N ASP A 261 10.97 3.43 28.25
CA ASP A 261 10.90 4.89 28.43
C ASP A 261 11.83 5.44 29.53
N GLU A 262 12.69 4.60 30.14
CA GLU A 262 13.67 5.00 31.19
C GLU A 262 15.14 4.69 30.87
N ALA A 263 15.49 4.51 29.59
CA ALA A 263 16.92 4.34 29.26
C ALA A 263 17.39 5.35 28.19
#